data_c1e6e51ccb6fd87936858d17a4f7ab18
#
_entry.id   c1e6e51ccb6fd87936858d17a4f7ab18
#
_cell.length_a   1.000
_cell.length_b   1.000
_cell.length_c   1.000
_cell.angle_alpha   90.00
_cell.angle_beta   90.00
_cell.angle_gamma   90.00
#
_symmetry.space_group_name_H-M   'P 1'
#
loop_
_entity.id
_entity.type
_entity.pdbx_description
1 polymer ?
#
loop_
_entity_poly.entity_id
_entity_poly.type
_entity_poly.pdbx_seq_one_letter_code
_entity_poly.pdbx_strand_id
1 'polypeptide(L)'
;MMVLGLASLGQAANDEFDESVAVLRAVGGEGQGNEAAGRALKHLAKGGVDTLPALLAAMDGANLFAANYLRGAVEVIAGDALAKGGELPLVELGEFLLNKGHDTKPRALAFELIRRVDVGAAERL
;
A
#
# COMPACT_ATOMS: atom_id res chain seq x y z
N MET A 1 24.18 9.64 21.35
CA MET A 1 23.05 10.57 21.57
C MET A 1 22.38 11.00 20.29
N MET A 2 23.12 11.46 19.29
CA MET A 2 22.53 11.83 17.99
C MET A 2 21.86 10.66 17.28
N VAL A 3 22.36 9.45 17.45
CA VAL A 3 21.79 8.25 16.85
C VAL A 3 20.36 8.00 17.34
N LEU A 4 20.09 8.31 18.62
CA LEU A 4 18.75 8.16 19.19
C LEU A 4 17.73 9.11 18.54
N GLY A 5 18.16 10.34 18.22
CA GLY A 5 17.29 11.31 17.56
C GLY A 5 16.86 10.84 16.17
N LEU A 6 17.80 10.31 15.39
CA LEU A 6 17.51 9.77 14.06
C LEU A 6 16.61 8.54 14.13
N ALA A 7 16.86 7.65 15.08
CA ALA A 7 16.03 6.48 15.29
C ALA A 7 14.60 6.88 15.69
N SER A 8 14.46 7.93 16.52
CA SER A 8 13.14 8.44 16.93
C SER A 8 12.34 8.98 15.75
N LEU A 9 13.00 9.69 14.83
CA LEU A 9 12.32 10.23 13.64
C LEU A 9 11.84 9.10 12.72
N GLY A 10 12.67 8.08 12.50
CA GLY A 10 12.29 6.92 11.72
C GLY A 10 11.14 6.15 12.36
N GLN A 11 11.19 6.02 13.69
CA GLN A 11 10.15 5.35 14.45
C GLN A 11 8.82 6.12 14.36
N ALA A 12 8.86 7.45 14.47
CA ALA A 12 7.67 8.28 14.37
C ALA A 12 7.00 8.16 13.00
N ALA A 13 7.79 8.14 11.91
CA ALA A 13 7.26 7.98 10.56
C ALA A 13 6.61 6.61 10.36
N ASN A 14 7.23 5.55 10.91
CA ASN A 14 6.67 4.19 10.86
C ASN A 14 5.39 4.10 11.70
N ASP A 15 5.36 4.75 12.86
CA ASP A 15 4.19 4.76 13.72
C ASP A 15 3.01 5.48 13.04
N GLU A 16 3.28 6.59 12.34
CA GLU A 16 2.25 7.31 11.59
C GLU A 16 1.70 6.48 10.44
N PHE A 17 2.57 5.77 9.75
CA PHE A 17 2.16 4.86 8.68
C PHE A 17 1.27 3.76 9.25
N ASP A 18 1.72 3.07 10.28
CA ASP A 18 0.98 1.98 10.91
C ASP A 18 -0.36 2.45 11.47
N GLU A 19 -0.39 3.63 12.06
CA GLU A 19 -1.62 4.23 12.59
C GLU A 19 -2.60 4.52 11.46
N SER A 20 -2.14 5.09 10.35
CA SER A 20 -2.99 5.37 9.19
C SER A 20 -3.56 4.09 8.59
N VAL A 21 -2.75 3.04 8.49
CA VAL A 21 -3.19 1.72 8.02
C VAL A 21 -4.26 1.16 8.97
N ALA A 22 -4.04 1.28 10.28
CA ALA A 22 -4.99 0.80 11.28
C ALA A 22 -6.34 1.52 11.16
N VAL A 23 -6.31 2.83 10.92
CA VAL A 23 -7.53 3.62 10.70
C VAL A 23 -8.31 3.08 9.50
N LEU A 24 -7.62 2.82 8.39
CA LEU A 24 -8.28 2.29 7.20
C LEU A 24 -8.83 0.88 7.43
N ARG A 25 -8.10 0.04 8.15
CA ARG A 25 -8.56 -1.32 8.43
C ARG A 25 -9.78 -1.35 9.36
N ALA A 26 -9.99 -0.29 10.13
CA ALA A 26 -11.13 -0.18 11.06
C ALA A 26 -12.40 0.40 10.42
N VAL A 27 -12.35 0.78 9.14
CA VAL A 27 -13.50 1.34 8.45
C VAL A 27 -14.63 0.30 8.39
N GLY A 28 -15.83 0.72 8.73
CA GLY A 28 -17.03 -0.12 8.66
C GLY A 28 -18.01 0.42 7.64
N GLY A 29 -19.15 -0.27 7.53
CA GLY A 29 -20.23 0.17 6.67
C GLY A 29 -20.98 1.37 7.27
N GLU A 30 -21.89 1.93 6.49
CA GLU A 30 -22.77 3.03 6.92
C GLU A 30 -22.03 4.31 7.32
N GLY A 31 -20.85 4.54 6.72
CA GLY A 31 -20.08 5.76 6.95
C GLY A 31 -19.22 5.76 8.20
N GLN A 32 -19.15 4.65 8.93
CA GLN A 32 -18.32 4.55 10.13
C GLN A 32 -16.83 4.74 9.79
N GLY A 33 -16.23 5.75 10.39
CA GLY A 33 -14.82 6.01 10.24
C GLY A 33 -14.43 6.70 8.92
N ASN A 34 -15.39 7.10 8.08
CA ASN A 34 -15.09 7.67 6.77
C ASN A 34 -14.26 8.95 6.83
N GLU A 35 -14.52 9.81 7.80
CA GLU A 35 -13.78 11.06 7.94
C GLU A 35 -12.32 10.81 8.30
N ALA A 36 -12.10 9.95 9.28
CA ALA A 36 -10.76 9.55 9.68
C ALA A 36 -10.06 8.78 8.55
N ALA A 37 -10.79 7.94 7.83
CA ALA A 37 -10.27 7.19 6.70
C ALA A 37 -9.81 8.11 5.57
N GLY A 38 -10.56 9.17 5.30
CA GLY A 38 -10.17 10.16 4.29
C GLY A 38 -8.84 10.83 4.63
N ARG A 39 -8.63 11.19 5.89
CA ARG A 39 -7.37 11.77 6.34
C ARG A 39 -6.23 10.76 6.27
N ALA A 40 -6.47 9.52 6.70
CA ALA A 40 -5.48 8.45 6.63
C ALA A 40 -5.07 8.16 5.19
N LEU A 41 -6.05 8.11 4.28
CA LEU A 41 -5.78 7.89 2.86
C LEU A 41 -4.88 8.99 2.30
N LYS A 42 -5.17 10.26 2.60
CA LYS A 42 -4.35 11.38 2.15
C LYS A 42 -2.92 11.27 2.68
N HIS A 43 -2.78 10.86 3.93
CA HIS A 43 -1.46 10.69 4.53
C HIS A 43 -0.68 9.57 3.82
N LEU A 44 -1.31 8.42 3.65
CA LEU A 44 -0.66 7.27 3.00
C LEU A 44 -0.32 7.55 1.53
N ALA A 45 -1.20 8.28 0.83
CA ALA A 45 -0.99 8.61 -0.59
C ALA A 45 0.23 9.50 -0.83
N LYS A 46 0.77 10.15 0.21
CA LYS A 46 2.01 10.93 0.12
C LYS A 46 3.26 10.05 0.21
N GLY A 47 3.11 8.78 0.55
CA GLY A 47 4.22 7.85 0.65
C GLY A 47 4.80 7.51 -0.72
N GLY A 48 6.03 7.03 -0.72
CA GLY A 48 6.70 6.60 -1.94
C GLY A 48 6.33 5.18 -2.34
N VAL A 49 6.83 4.76 -3.50
CA VAL A 49 6.56 3.42 -4.05
C VAL A 49 7.08 2.30 -3.15
N ASP A 50 8.04 2.59 -2.30
CA ASP A 50 8.57 1.63 -1.33
C ASP A 50 7.53 1.19 -0.29
N THR A 51 6.45 1.95 -0.11
CA THR A 51 5.37 1.58 0.79
C THR A 51 4.36 0.62 0.17
N LEU A 52 4.41 0.41 -1.14
CA LEU A 52 3.42 -0.42 -1.84
C LEU A 52 3.30 -1.85 -1.29
N PRO A 53 4.40 -2.58 -1.05
CA PRO A 53 4.25 -3.93 -0.50
C PRO A 53 3.57 -3.96 0.86
N ALA A 54 3.86 -2.99 1.73
CA ALA A 54 3.24 -2.91 3.05
C ALA A 54 1.74 -2.59 2.96
N LEU A 55 1.35 -1.72 2.02
CA LEU A 55 -0.07 -1.39 1.80
C LEU A 55 -0.82 -2.60 1.26
N LEU A 56 -0.21 -3.34 0.34
CA LEU A 56 -0.79 -4.57 -0.19
C LEU A 56 -0.97 -5.61 0.93
N ALA A 57 0.05 -5.77 1.78
CA ALA A 57 -0.03 -6.70 2.90
C ALA A 57 -1.15 -6.30 3.89
N ALA A 58 -1.38 -5.01 4.06
CA ALA A 58 -2.45 -4.52 4.93
C ALA A 58 -3.85 -4.90 4.43
N MET A 59 -3.97 -5.24 3.15
CA MET A 59 -5.24 -5.70 2.59
C MET A 59 -5.58 -7.13 3.01
N ASP A 60 -4.60 -7.90 3.50
CA ASP A 60 -4.86 -9.26 3.97
C ASP A 60 -5.87 -9.24 5.12
N GLY A 61 -6.93 -10.00 4.98
CA GLY A 61 -7.97 -10.10 6.00
C GLY A 61 -8.81 -8.83 6.18
N ALA A 62 -8.61 -7.80 5.36
CA ALA A 62 -9.36 -6.57 5.47
C ALA A 62 -10.79 -6.76 4.95
N ASN A 63 -11.76 -6.04 5.55
CA ASN A 63 -13.12 -6.05 5.02
C ASN A 63 -13.15 -5.27 3.70
N LEU A 64 -14.26 -5.37 2.98
CA LEU A 64 -14.40 -4.75 1.66
C LEU A 64 -14.14 -3.24 1.68
N PHE A 65 -14.65 -2.54 2.69
CA PHE A 65 -14.49 -1.08 2.78
C PHE A 65 -13.03 -0.70 3.03
N ALA A 66 -12.39 -1.37 3.96
CA ALA A 66 -10.97 -1.15 4.26
C ALA A 66 -10.09 -1.49 3.06
N ALA A 67 -10.38 -2.61 2.39
CA ALA A 67 -9.62 -3.02 1.20
C ALA A 67 -9.72 -1.98 0.09
N ASN A 68 -10.91 -1.39 -0.10
CA ASN A 68 -11.09 -0.36 -1.12
C ASN A 68 -10.30 0.91 -0.81
N TYR A 69 -10.26 1.34 0.46
CA TYR A 69 -9.44 2.48 0.85
C TYR A 69 -7.94 2.21 0.64
N LEU A 70 -7.48 1.04 1.06
CA LEU A 70 -6.07 0.66 0.88
C LEU A 70 -5.70 0.58 -0.60
N ARG A 71 -6.59 0.01 -1.41
CA ARG A 71 -6.43 -0.02 -2.86
C ARG A 71 -6.32 1.40 -3.42
N GLY A 72 -7.14 2.33 -2.92
CA GLY A 72 -7.08 3.73 -3.32
C GLY A 72 -5.70 4.34 -3.07
N ALA A 73 -5.10 4.09 -1.92
CA ALA A 73 -3.76 4.57 -1.61
C ALA A 73 -2.73 3.98 -2.58
N VAL A 74 -2.81 2.68 -2.83
CA VAL A 74 -1.91 1.98 -3.77
C VAL A 74 -2.02 2.60 -5.17
N GLU A 75 -3.25 2.82 -5.64
CA GLU A 75 -3.48 3.38 -6.97
C GLU A 75 -2.93 4.80 -7.12
N VAL A 76 -3.09 5.64 -6.09
CA VAL A 76 -2.56 7.00 -6.12
C VAL A 76 -1.03 6.97 -6.17
N ILE A 77 -0.41 6.19 -5.31
CA ILE A 77 1.07 6.10 -5.24
C ILE A 77 1.64 5.59 -6.55
N ALA A 78 1.10 4.48 -7.07
CA ALA A 78 1.59 3.88 -8.30
C ALA A 78 1.32 4.78 -9.51
N GLY A 79 0.13 5.36 -9.58
CA GLY A 79 -0.24 6.25 -10.68
C GLY A 79 0.62 7.50 -10.73
N ASP A 80 0.85 8.13 -9.58
CA ASP A 80 1.71 9.32 -9.49
C ASP A 80 3.15 9.00 -9.89
N ALA A 81 3.67 7.88 -9.42
CA ALA A 81 5.04 7.47 -9.75
C ALA A 81 5.20 7.28 -11.25
N LEU A 82 4.28 6.57 -11.89
CA LEU A 82 4.33 6.32 -13.32
C LEU A 82 4.13 7.60 -14.14
N ALA A 83 3.26 8.49 -13.68
CA ALA A 83 3.02 9.77 -14.36
C ALA A 83 4.25 10.67 -14.33
N LYS A 84 5.10 10.54 -13.32
CA LYS A 84 6.33 11.33 -13.18
C LYS A 84 7.56 10.64 -13.78
N GLY A 85 7.37 9.50 -14.45
CA GLY A 85 8.46 8.73 -15.03
C GLY A 85 9.25 7.91 -14.01
N GLY A 86 8.71 7.72 -12.82
CA GLY A 86 9.33 6.90 -11.78
C GLY A 86 9.12 5.41 -12.03
N GLU A 87 9.77 4.59 -11.21
CA GLU A 87 9.71 3.14 -11.33
C GLU A 87 8.94 2.53 -10.16
N LEU A 88 8.23 1.43 -10.45
CA LEU A 88 7.58 0.63 -9.41
C LEU A 88 8.57 -0.42 -8.88
N PRO A 89 8.42 -0.86 -7.61
CA PRO A 89 9.32 -1.87 -7.03
C PRO A 89 8.94 -3.27 -7.53
N LEU A 90 9.31 -3.58 -8.77
CA LEU A 90 8.87 -4.80 -9.46
C LEU A 90 9.33 -6.09 -8.77
N VAL A 91 10.53 -6.10 -8.18
CA VAL A 91 11.03 -7.29 -7.47
C VAL A 91 10.14 -7.60 -6.28
N GLU A 92 9.88 -6.59 -5.45
CA GLU A 92 9.06 -6.74 -4.24
C GLU A 92 7.61 -7.06 -4.58
N LEU A 93 7.08 -6.46 -5.64
CA LEU A 93 5.72 -6.77 -6.11
C LEU A 93 5.62 -8.20 -6.61
N GLY A 94 6.65 -8.69 -7.32
CA GLY A 94 6.72 -10.07 -7.76
C GLY A 94 6.79 -11.06 -6.61
N GLU A 95 7.60 -10.76 -5.61
CA GLU A 95 7.69 -11.57 -4.40
C GLU A 95 6.35 -11.63 -3.67
N PHE A 96 5.66 -10.49 -3.58
CA PHE A 96 4.35 -10.43 -2.96
C PHE A 96 3.35 -11.30 -3.73
N LEU A 97 3.32 -11.16 -5.04
CA LEU A 97 2.41 -11.92 -5.91
C LEU A 97 2.57 -13.43 -5.73
N LEU A 98 3.81 -13.89 -5.65
CA LEU A 98 4.11 -15.33 -5.57
C LEU A 98 3.98 -15.90 -4.17
N ASN A 99 3.83 -15.06 -3.16
CA ASN A 99 3.65 -15.51 -1.77
C ASN A 99 2.19 -15.88 -1.51
N LYS A 100 1.91 -17.18 -1.51
CA LYS A 100 0.55 -17.71 -1.32
C LYS A 100 0.00 -17.49 0.10
N GLY A 101 0.82 -16.98 1.02
CA GLY A 101 0.36 -16.58 2.34
C GLY A 101 -0.49 -15.32 2.34
N HIS A 102 -0.39 -14.52 1.27
CA HIS A 102 -1.22 -13.34 1.11
C HIS A 102 -2.54 -13.68 0.43
N ASP A 103 -3.56 -12.85 0.68
CA ASP A 103 -4.89 -13.02 0.08
C ASP A 103 -4.85 -12.81 -1.43
N THR A 104 -5.83 -13.37 -2.11
CA THR A 104 -5.95 -13.30 -3.57
C THR A 104 -6.07 -11.85 -4.07
N LYS A 105 -6.88 -11.02 -3.41
CA LYS A 105 -7.12 -9.64 -3.87
C LYS A 105 -5.87 -8.79 -3.91
N PRO A 106 -5.07 -8.69 -2.84
CA PRO A 106 -3.83 -7.90 -2.93
C PRO A 106 -2.82 -8.53 -3.88
N ARG A 107 -2.78 -9.84 -4.01
CA ARG A 107 -1.89 -10.49 -4.96
C ARG A 107 -2.29 -10.16 -6.40
N ALA A 108 -3.59 -10.14 -6.70
CA ALA A 108 -4.09 -9.73 -8.01
C ALA A 108 -3.74 -8.27 -8.32
N LEU A 109 -3.82 -7.39 -7.32
CA LEU A 109 -3.45 -5.99 -7.49
C LEU A 109 -1.95 -5.85 -7.76
N ALA A 110 -1.10 -6.61 -7.06
CA ALA A 110 0.34 -6.62 -7.32
C ALA A 110 0.63 -7.01 -8.77
N PHE A 111 -0.04 -8.04 -9.27
CA PHE A 111 0.09 -8.48 -10.65
C PHE A 111 -0.34 -7.38 -11.64
N GLU A 112 -1.46 -6.73 -11.34
CA GLU A 112 -1.97 -5.64 -12.16
C GLU A 112 -0.96 -4.49 -12.27
N LEU A 113 -0.32 -4.14 -11.15
CA LEU A 113 0.71 -3.10 -11.13
C LEU A 113 1.93 -3.50 -11.98
N ILE A 114 2.35 -4.74 -11.86
CA ILE A 114 3.48 -5.26 -12.67
C ILE A 114 3.13 -5.16 -14.16
N ARG A 115 1.92 -5.54 -14.53
CA ARG A 115 1.48 -5.50 -15.93
C ARG A 115 1.44 -4.10 -16.52
N ARG A 116 1.24 -3.07 -15.72
CA ARG A 116 1.26 -1.68 -16.21
C ARG A 116 2.63 -1.31 -16.76
N VAL A 117 3.67 -1.92 -16.22
CA VAL A 117 5.05 -1.65 -16.63
C VAL A 117 5.54 -2.71 -17.59
N ASP A 118 5.13 -3.95 -17.41
CA ASP A 118 5.63 -5.10 -18.16
C ASP A 118 4.45 -5.97 -18.62
N VAL A 119 3.96 -5.72 -19.83
CA VAL A 119 2.82 -6.44 -20.39
C VAL A 119 3.09 -7.92 -20.63
N GLY A 120 4.37 -8.33 -20.69
CA GLY A 120 4.76 -9.72 -20.84
C GLY A 120 4.87 -10.50 -19.55
N ALA A 121 4.59 -9.88 -18.42
CA ALA A 121 4.80 -10.50 -17.11
C ALA A 121 4.01 -11.78 -16.91
N ALA A 122 2.79 -11.86 -17.48
CA ALA A 122 1.94 -13.04 -17.33
C ALA A 122 2.60 -14.32 -17.83
N GLU A 123 3.41 -14.22 -18.88
CA GLU A 123 4.11 -15.36 -19.47
C GLU A 123 5.31 -15.81 -18.64
N ARG A 124 5.89 -14.89 -17.87
CA ARG A 124 7.08 -15.17 -17.06
C ARG A 124 6.75 -15.58 -15.62
N LEU A 125 5.59 -15.22 -15.15
CA LEU A 125 5.13 -15.54 -13.80
C LEU A 125 4.11 -16.69 -13.80
#